data_44ba778c94fc181d1d4978676eddafa5
#
_entry.id   44ba778c94fc181d1d4978676eddafa5
#
_cell.length_a   1.000
_cell.length_b   1.000
_cell.length_c   1.000
_cell.angle_alpha   90.00
_cell.angle_beta   90.00
_cell.angle_gamma   90.00
#
_symmetry.space_group_name_H-M   'P 1'
#
loop_
_entity.id
_entity.type
_entity.pdbx_description
1 polymer ?
#
loop_
_entity_poly.entity_id
_entity_poly.type
_entity_poly.pdbx_seq_one_letter_code
_entity_poly.pdbx_strand_id
1 'polypeptide(L)'
;MRFSYRLIVSLLASLSLIALSGCENPAQQAYEFGLNLEKSRAGLTQQQTVTPDGIEWSLLTSEGNVDKPVVLLIHGFGADASNWLRFAGDLEDEFYFVVPDLPGHGKTTRDIDLDYRMASQAKRLLALMDTLGIEQFHVAGNSMGGAITLEMASQAPERVKSMGLIDSAGLTRQTPEFRKLLDNAEDNPLIPSSPDEFNTTLEWAMEDPPYMPDFFIDIMGQEKADNAPVAEAIFAQLNDDPGMNLEGSGKLQALTTPALIVWGQKDRLLGVDNVNVFLEALPNARSAILDNIGHLPMTEAPGKTADLFRTFWLETGNPQS
;
A
#
# COMPACT_ATOMS: atom_id res chain seq x y z
N MET A 1 -24.34 -27.57 22.25
CA MET A 1 -24.15 -26.25 22.87
C MET A 1 -23.34 -26.33 24.16
N ARG A 2 -22.10 -26.88 24.11
CA ARG A 2 -21.17 -26.96 25.28
C ARG A 2 -19.68 -26.84 24.89
N PHE A 3 -19.37 -26.33 23.68
CA PHE A 3 -17.97 -26.23 23.22
C PHE A 3 -17.38 -24.81 23.28
N SER A 4 -18.19 -23.75 23.48
CA SER A 4 -17.72 -22.35 23.42
C SER A 4 -17.10 -21.82 24.72
N TYR A 5 -17.41 -22.41 25.87
CA TYR A 5 -16.94 -21.89 27.17
C TYR A 5 -15.48 -22.23 27.52
N ARG A 6 -14.95 -23.32 26.97
CA ARG A 6 -13.56 -23.74 27.27
C ARG A 6 -12.50 -22.97 26.48
N LEU A 7 -12.86 -22.45 25.28
CA LEU A 7 -11.94 -21.64 24.48
C LEU A 7 -11.77 -20.21 25.07
N ILE A 8 -12.85 -19.63 25.62
CA ILE A 8 -12.81 -18.27 26.20
C ILE A 8 -12.05 -18.28 27.52
N VAL A 9 -12.18 -19.32 28.32
CA VAL A 9 -11.46 -19.44 29.60
C VAL A 9 -9.95 -19.68 29.40
N SER A 10 -9.54 -20.39 28.35
CA SER A 10 -8.13 -20.56 28.01
C SER A 10 -7.48 -19.30 27.42
N LEU A 11 -8.23 -18.45 26.72
CA LEU A 11 -7.73 -17.14 26.26
C LEU A 11 -7.53 -16.15 27.43
N LEU A 12 -8.43 -16.16 28.43
CA LEU A 12 -8.32 -15.31 29.63
C LEU A 12 -7.22 -15.79 30.59
N ALA A 13 -6.94 -17.08 30.62
CA ALA A 13 -5.84 -17.61 31.45
C ALA A 13 -4.45 -17.36 30.86
N SER A 14 -4.33 -17.26 29.53
CA SER A 14 -3.07 -16.87 28.88
C SER A 14 -2.77 -15.38 29.01
N LEU A 15 -3.77 -14.52 29.05
CA LEU A 15 -3.61 -13.09 29.35
C LEU A 15 -3.08 -12.82 30.78
N SER A 16 -3.36 -13.69 31.73
CA SER A 16 -2.92 -13.54 33.14
C SER A 16 -1.45 -13.90 33.38
N LEU A 17 -0.79 -14.60 32.46
CA LEU A 17 0.63 -14.96 32.56
C LEU A 17 1.57 -13.94 31.90
N ILE A 18 1.06 -13.03 31.09
CA ILE A 18 1.83 -11.96 30.43
C ILE A 18 2.12 -10.78 31.38
N ALA A 19 1.39 -10.67 32.48
CA ALA A 19 1.53 -9.58 33.46
C ALA A 19 2.80 -9.62 34.34
N LEU A 20 3.77 -10.52 34.08
CA LEU A 20 4.98 -10.71 34.90
C LEU A 20 6.32 -10.39 34.22
N SER A 21 6.32 -9.94 32.97
CA SER A 21 7.53 -9.43 32.29
C SER A 21 7.43 -7.93 32.08
N GLY A 22 8.28 -7.18 32.75
CA GLY A 22 8.23 -5.75 32.97
C GLY A 22 7.93 -4.84 31.79
N CYS A 23 7.20 -3.77 32.09
CA CYS A 23 7.16 -2.45 31.45
C CYS A 23 6.67 -2.33 29.99
N GLU A 24 6.10 -3.32 29.35
CA GLU A 24 5.50 -3.14 28.03
C GLU A 24 3.97 -2.95 28.14
N ASN A 25 3.45 -1.97 27.39
CA ASN A 25 2.02 -1.67 27.33
C ASN A 25 1.23 -2.90 26.80
N PRO A 26 0.26 -3.48 27.55
CA PRO A 26 -0.51 -4.64 27.11
C PRO A 26 -1.26 -4.43 25.79
N ALA A 27 -1.68 -3.19 25.49
CA ALA A 27 -2.30 -2.83 24.23
C ALA A 27 -1.30 -2.96 23.05
N GLN A 28 -0.05 -2.52 23.27
CA GLN A 28 1.02 -2.65 22.27
C GLN A 28 1.32 -4.13 21.98
N GLN A 29 1.40 -4.96 23.01
CA GLN A 29 1.63 -6.42 22.83
C GLN A 29 0.47 -7.08 22.06
N ALA A 30 -0.77 -6.69 22.37
CA ALA A 30 -1.96 -7.19 21.66
C ALA A 30 -1.98 -6.75 20.20
N TYR A 31 -1.59 -5.51 19.91
CA TYR A 31 -1.45 -4.95 18.57
C TYR A 31 -0.40 -5.74 17.76
N GLU A 32 0.81 -5.90 18.31
CA GLU A 32 1.90 -6.64 17.66
C GLU A 32 1.55 -8.11 17.44
N PHE A 33 0.88 -8.74 18.41
CA PHE A 33 0.40 -10.10 18.25
C PHE A 33 -0.63 -10.20 17.11
N GLY A 34 -1.60 -9.28 17.04
CA GLY A 34 -2.59 -9.22 15.96
C GLY A 34 -1.94 -9.03 14.59
N LEU A 35 -0.99 -8.10 14.49
CA LEU A 35 -0.26 -7.83 13.26
C LEU A 35 0.59 -9.04 12.82
N ASN A 36 1.26 -9.72 13.76
CA ASN A 36 2.03 -10.92 13.45
C ASN A 36 1.15 -12.10 13.02
N LEU A 37 -0.07 -12.20 13.57
CA LEU A 37 -1.05 -13.19 13.12
C LEU A 37 -1.51 -12.91 11.67
N GLU A 38 -1.79 -11.65 11.31
CA GLU A 38 -2.16 -11.29 9.93
C GLU A 38 -0.98 -11.53 8.96
N LYS A 39 0.27 -11.21 9.35
CA LYS A 39 1.47 -11.56 8.55
C LYS A 39 1.59 -13.06 8.32
N SER A 40 1.43 -13.86 9.38
CA SER A 40 1.49 -15.32 9.28
C SER A 40 0.40 -15.90 8.38
N ARG A 41 -0.83 -15.34 8.43
CA ARG A 41 -1.92 -15.73 7.54
C ARG A 41 -1.67 -15.36 6.08
N ALA A 42 -0.93 -14.29 5.87
CA ALA A 42 -0.54 -13.83 4.54
C ALA A 42 0.71 -14.58 3.99
N GLY A 43 1.28 -15.53 4.74
CA GLY A 43 2.53 -16.21 4.36
C GLY A 43 3.71 -15.25 4.23
N LEU A 44 3.67 -14.12 4.96
CA LEU A 44 4.65 -13.04 4.85
C LEU A 44 5.50 -12.93 6.12
N THR A 45 6.80 -12.75 5.94
CA THR A 45 7.79 -12.53 7.01
C THR A 45 8.42 -11.16 6.90
N GLN A 46 8.70 -10.56 8.08
CA GLN A 46 9.40 -9.28 8.17
C GLN A 46 10.88 -9.47 7.86
N GLN A 47 11.40 -8.66 6.96
CA GLN A 47 12.82 -8.58 6.61
C GLN A 47 13.35 -7.16 6.71
N GLN A 48 14.67 -7.04 6.83
CA GLN A 48 15.39 -5.77 6.72
C GLN A 48 16.55 -5.94 5.74
N THR A 49 16.80 -4.94 4.93
CA THR A 49 17.93 -4.89 4.01
C THR A 49 18.39 -3.45 3.81
N VAL A 50 19.62 -3.27 3.31
CA VAL A 50 20.16 -1.95 3.02
C VAL A 50 20.56 -1.90 1.56
N THR A 51 20.07 -0.90 0.85
CA THR A 51 20.43 -0.64 -0.55
C THR A 51 21.71 0.19 -0.66
N PRO A 52 22.41 0.19 -1.81
CA PRO A 52 23.68 0.90 -2.00
C PRO A 52 23.58 2.43 -1.78
N ASP A 53 22.39 3.01 -1.88
CA ASP A 53 22.12 4.43 -1.60
C ASP A 53 21.92 4.73 -0.09
N GLY A 54 22.10 3.70 0.77
CA GLY A 54 22.06 3.84 2.22
C GLY A 54 20.67 3.77 2.83
N ILE A 55 19.62 3.47 2.05
CA ILE A 55 18.28 3.28 2.60
C ILE A 55 18.23 1.95 3.35
N GLU A 56 17.86 2.02 4.62
CA GLU A 56 17.53 0.87 5.46
C GLU A 56 16.04 0.53 5.25
N TRP A 57 15.80 -0.55 4.54
CA TRP A 57 14.46 -1.00 4.19
C TRP A 57 13.88 -1.95 5.22
N SER A 58 12.64 -1.72 5.58
CA SER A 58 11.76 -2.66 6.23
C SER A 58 10.75 -3.17 5.19
N LEU A 59 10.63 -4.48 5.05
CA LEU A 59 9.74 -5.07 4.03
C LEU A 59 9.16 -6.40 4.53
N LEU A 60 8.02 -6.75 3.96
CA LEU A 60 7.46 -8.09 4.10
C LEU A 60 7.75 -8.87 2.81
N THR A 61 8.14 -10.14 2.93
CA THR A 61 8.33 -11.02 1.78
C THR A 61 7.63 -12.36 2.01
N SER A 62 7.21 -13.01 0.95
CA SER A 62 6.78 -14.41 1.01
C SER A 62 7.89 -15.29 1.55
N GLU A 63 7.51 -16.36 2.26
CA GLU A 63 8.47 -17.35 2.75
C GLU A 63 8.99 -18.25 1.63
N GLY A 64 10.22 -18.72 1.78
CA GLY A 64 10.84 -19.69 0.86
C GLY A 64 11.55 -19.09 -0.33
N ASN A 65 11.74 -19.90 -1.38
CA ASN A 65 12.48 -19.50 -2.58
C ASN A 65 11.59 -18.75 -3.57
N VAL A 66 12.20 -17.92 -4.42
CA VAL A 66 11.53 -17.15 -5.48
C VAL A 66 11.24 -18.08 -6.68
N ASP A 67 10.42 -19.09 -6.47
CA ASP A 67 10.04 -20.05 -7.55
C ASP A 67 8.71 -19.67 -8.21
N LYS A 68 7.97 -18.73 -7.62
CA LYS A 68 6.69 -18.21 -8.11
C LYS A 68 6.89 -16.87 -8.83
N PRO A 69 5.95 -16.44 -9.70
CA PRO A 69 5.97 -15.08 -10.23
C PRO A 69 6.03 -14.04 -9.10
N VAL A 70 6.97 -13.10 -9.22
CA VAL A 70 7.17 -12.05 -8.19
C VAL A 70 6.21 -10.91 -8.41
N VAL A 71 5.64 -10.42 -7.31
CA VAL A 71 4.79 -9.22 -7.26
C VAL A 71 5.35 -8.25 -6.24
N LEU A 72 5.66 -7.03 -6.68
CA LEU A 72 5.97 -5.89 -5.81
C LEU A 72 4.68 -5.13 -5.49
N LEU A 73 4.37 -4.95 -4.20
CA LEU A 73 3.19 -4.22 -3.73
C LEU A 73 3.61 -2.90 -3.07
N ILE A 74 3.10 -1.78 -3.58
CA ILE A 74 3.51 -0.43 -3.17
C ILE A 74 2.33 0.30 -2.54
N HIS A 75 2.45 0.64 -1.25
CA HIS A 75 1.41 1.36 -0.51
C HIS A 75 1.32 2.85 -0.89
N GLY A 76 0.24 3.50 -0.48
CA GLY A 76 0.00 4.93 -0.67
C GLY A 76 0.69 5.81 0.37
N PHE A 77 0.51 7.12 0.23
CA PHE A 77 0.96 8.12 1.20
C PHE A 77 0.32 7.87 2.58
N GLY A 78 1.11 8.00 3.62
CA GLY A 78 0.67 7.79 5.00
C GLY A 78 0.35 6.34 5.40
N ALA A 79 0.47 5.38 4.47
CA ALA A 79 0.25 3.94 4.70
C ALA A 79 1.58 3.20 5.01
N ASP A 80 1.54 1.89 5.03
CA ASP A 80 2.69 0.98 5.18
C ASP A 80 2.38 -0.40 4.59
N ALA A 81 3.33 -1.32 4.65
CA ALA A 81 3.21 -2.67 4.08
C ALA A 81 2.01 -3.47 4.62
N SER A 82 1.52 -3.16 5.83
CA SER A 82 0.41 -3.89 6.45
C SER A 82 -0.91 -3.77 5.69
N ASN A 83 -1.09 -2.73 4.88
CA ASN A 83 -2.29 -2.53 4.05
C ASN A 83 -2.50 -3.65 3.03
N TRP A 84 -1.44 -4.41 2.73
CA TRP A 84 -1.46 -5.47 1.73
C TRP A 84 -1.67 -6.87 2.30
N LEU A 85 -1.66 -7.04 3.64
CA LEU A 85 -1.65 -8.37 4.28
C LEU A 85 -2.80 -9.27 3.83
N ARG A 86 -4.02 -8.77 3.85
CA ARG A 86 -5.20 -9.56 3.48
C ARG A 86 -5.25 -9.87 1.98
N PHE A 87 -4.90 -8.89 1.16
CA PHE A 87 -4.80 -9.06 -0.29
C PHE A 87 -3.74 -10.11 -0.65
N ALA A 88 -2.53 -10.02 -0.07
CA ALA A 88 -1.45 -10.97 -0.33
C ALA A 88 -1.80 -12.38 0.18
N GLY A 89 -2.49 -12.48 1.33
CA GLY A 89 -2.91 -13.76 1.89
C GLY A 89 -3.87 -14.55 1.00
N ASP A 90 -4.71 -13.88 0.22
CA ASP A 90 -5.60 -14.53 -0.75
C ASP A 90 -4.85 -15.07 -1.99
N LEU A 91 -3.55 -14.76 -2.15
CA LEU A 91 -2.74 -15.04 -3.33
C LEU A 91 -1.41 -15.75 -3.00
N GLU A 92 -1.16 -16.08 -1.72
CA GLU A 92 0.14 -16.58 -1.24
C GLU A 92 0.60 -17.89 -1.90
N ASP A 93 -0.37 -18.73 -2.32
CA ASP A 93 -0.07 -19.99 -2.98
C ASP A 93 0.44 -19.84 -4.43
N GLU A 94 0.18 -18.71 -5.09
CA GLU A 94 0.40 -18.52 -6.52
C GLU A 94 1.55 -17.55 -6.82
N PHE A 95 1.83 -16.60 -5.91
CA PHE A 95 2.79 -15.53 -6.14
C PHE A 95 3.79 -15.40 -4.99
N TYR A 96 4.95 -14.83 -5.31
CA TYR A 96 5.95 -14.40 -4.34
C TYR A 96 5.86 -12.89 -4.17
N PHE A 97 5.56 -12.44 -2.98
CA PHE A 97 5.37 -11.01 -2.69
C PHE A 97 6.63 -10.34 -2.12
N VAL A 98 6.84 -9.10 -2.54
CA VAL A 98 7.76 -8.12 -1.93
C VAL A 98 6.92 -6.90 -1.60
N VAL A 99 6.83 -6.56 -0.31
CA VAL A 99 5.94 -5.51 0.18
C VAL A 99 6.74 -4.58 1.09
N PRO A 100 7.46 -3.59 0.54
CA PRO A 100 8.26 -2.67 1.34
C PRO A 100 7.41 -1.61 2.04
N ASP A 101 7.86 -1.16 3.19
CA ASP A 101 7.56 0.18 3.65
C ASP A 101 8.38 1.16 2.80
N LEU A 102 7.73 2.15 2.18
CA LEU A 102 8.45 3.17 1.41
C LEU A 102 9.31 4.06 2.32
N PRO A 103 10.43 4.62 1.83
CA PRO A 103 11.16 5.65 2.57
C PRO A 103 10.22 6.74 3.11
N GLY A 104 10.43 7.14 4.36
CA GLY A 104 9.55 8.07 5.07
C GLY A 104 8.31 7.43 5.71
N HIS A 105 8.07 6.12 5.52
CA HIS A 105 6.91 5.40 6.02
C HIS A 105 7.32 4.14 6.81
N GLY A 106 6.38 3.63 7.59
CA GLY A 106 6.57 2.39 8.35
C GLY A 106 7.87 2.38 9.14
N LYS A 107 8.70 1.36 8.95
CA LYS A 107 10.00 1.19 9.62
C LYS A 107 11.21 1.40 8.70
N THR A 108 11.00 1.82 7.47
CA THR A 108 12.05 2.20 6.52
C THR A 108 12.61 3.57 6.86
N THR A 109 13.85 3.85 6.47
CA THR A 109 14.55 5.14 6.69
C THR A 109 13.60 6.34 6.58
N ARG A 110 13.60 7.15 7.63
CA ARG A 110 12.82 8.40 7.74
C ARG A 110 13.79 9.56 7.83
N ASP A 111 13.99 10.25 6.73
CA ASP A 111 14.90 11.41 6.66
C ASP A 111 14.19 12.52 5.92
N ILE A 112 13.98 13.66 6.59
CA ILE A 112 13.25 14.82 6.07
C ILE A 112 13.90 15.42 4.82
N ASP A 113 15.21 15.20 4.63
CA ASP A 113 15.99 15.73 3.52
C ASP A 113 16.02 14.80 2.29
N LEU A 114 15.36 13.64 2.34
CA LEU A 114 15.29 12.75 1.17
C LEU A 114 14.45 13.36 0.04
N ASP A 115 14.81 12.98 -1.19
CA ASP A 115 13.98 13.24 -2.37
C ASP A 115 12.86 12.20 -2.46
N TYR A 116 11.65 12.62 -2.15
CA TYR A 116 10.45 11.77 -2.11
C TYR A 116 9.65 11.77 -3.42
N ARG A 117 10.12 12.45 -4.47
CA ARG A 117 9.44 12.48 -5.77
C ARG A 117 9.31 11.09 -6.38
N MET A 118 8.27 10.88 -7.16
CA MET A 118 7.90 9.57 -7.74
C MET A 118 9.06 8.92 -8.48
N ALA A 119 9.79 9.69 -9.29
CA ALA A 119 10.93 9.19 -10.04
C ALA A 119 12.07 8.68 -9.13
N SER A 120 12.33 9.35 -8.01
CA SER A 120 13.33 8.95 -7.01
C SER A 120 12.90 7.73 -6.22
N GLN A 121 11.64 7.64 -5.84
CA GLN A 121 11.07 6.47 -5.17
C GLN A 121 11.10 5.24 -6.09
N ALA A 122 10.72 5.39 -7.36
CA ALA A 122 10.81 4.34 -8.36
C ALA A 122 12.24 3.80 -8.52
N LYS A 123 13.23 4.70 -8.62
CA LYS A 123 14.65 4.33 -8.69
C LYS A 123 15.12 3.55 -7.47
N ARG A 124 14.72 3.95 -6.26
CA ARG A 124 15.05 3.23 -5.02
C ARG A 124 14.43 1.85 -4.96
N LEU A 125 13.17 1.71 -5.39
CA LEU A 125 12.51 0.41 -5.45
C LEU A 125 13.16 -0.51 -6.49
N LEU A 126 13.59 0.02 -7.63
CA LEU A 126 14.38 -0.76 -8.60
C LEU A 126 15.69 -1.24 -7.98
N ALA A 127 16.40 -0.40 -7.23
CA ALA A 127 17.62 -0.77 -6.51
C ALA A 127 17.35 -1.79 -5.37
N LEU A 128 16.18 -1.71 -4.71
CA LEU A 128 15.74 -2.73 -3.77
C LEU A 128 15.56 -4.08 -4.47
N MET A 129 14.87 -4.11 -5.62
CA MET A 129 14.67 -5.34 -6.39
C MET A 129 16.01 -5.92 -6.87
N ASP A 130 17.00 -5.08 -7.24
CA ASP A 130 18.37 -5.51 -7.57
C ASP A 130 19.07 -6.15 -6.35
N THR A 131 18.94 -5.53 -5.17
CA THR A 131 19.50 -6.03 -3.92
C THR A 131 18.92 -7.40 -3.53
N LEU A 132 17.65 -7.63 -3.87
CA LEU A 132 16.96 -8.92 -3.66
C LEU A 132 17.23 -9.94 -4.78
N GLY A 133 17.96 -9.58 -5.82
CA GLY A 133 18.27 -10.46 -6.98
C GLY A 133 17.07 -10.72 -7.88
N ILE A 134 16.08 -9.82 -7.89
CA ILE A 134 14.83 -9.96 -8.66
C ILE A 134 14.92 -9.15 -9.95
N GLU A 135 15.03 -9.82 -11.08
CA GLU A 135 15.18 -9.18 -12.39
C GLU A 135 13.86 -8.71 -12.99
N GLN A 136 12.81 -9.54 -12.93
CA GLN A 136 11.49 -9.26 -13.52
C GLN A 136 10.38 -9.51 -12.52
N PHE A 137 9.36 -8.65 -12.52
CA PHE A 137 8.26 -8.70 -11.56
C PHE A 137 6.99 -8.05 -12.12
N HIS A 138 5.85 -8.42 -11.55
CA HIS A 138 4.63 -7.63 -11.60
C HIS A 138 4.70 -6.56 -10.52
N VAL A 139 4.09 -5.40 -10.72
CA VAL A 139 4.02 -4.36 -9.70
C VAL A 139 2.59 -3.86 -9.57
N ALA A 140 2.12 -3.69 -8.34
CA ALA A 140 0.84 -3.03 -8.07
C ALA A 140 1.01 -1.97 -6.99
N GLY A 141 0.43 -0.80 -7.21
CA GLY A 141 0.49 0.31 -6.28
C GLY A 141 -0.87 0.96 -6.05
N ASN A 142 -1.09 1.38 -4.80
CA ASN A 142 -2.27 2.14 -4.42
C ASN A 142 -1.92 3.62 -4.28
N SER A 143 -2.76 4.50 -4.79
CA SER A 143 -2.63 5.95 -4.64
C SER A 143 -1.25 6.46 -5.10
N MET A 144 -0.46 7.07 -4.23
CA MET A 144 0.94 7.44 -4.48
C MET A 144 1.75 6.26 -5.02
N GLY A 145 1.55 5.05 -4.49
CA GLY A 145 2.20 3.82 -4.97
C GLY A 145 1.87 3.51 -6.43
N GLY A 146 0.69 3.89 -6.91
CA GLY A 146 0.32 3.78 -8.32
C GLY A 146 1.12 4.72 -9.21
N ALA A 147 1.33 5.97 -8.79
CA ALA A 147 2.20 6.91 -9.50
C ALA A 147 3.66 6.42 -9.55
N ILE A 148 4.15 5.83 -8.46
CA ILE A 148 5.46 5.18 -8.43
C ILE A 148 5.51 3.99 -9.40
N THR A 149 4.45 3.19 -9.48
CA THR A 149 4.32 2.07 -10.44
C THR A 149 4.47 2.53 -11.87
N LEU A 150 3.82 3.64 -12.25
CA LEU A 150 3.95 4.25 -13.58
C LEU A 150 5.38 4.70 -13.86
N GLU A 151 6.04 5.32 -12.90
CA GLU A 151 7.45 5.73 -13.04
C GLU A 151 8.40 4.52 -13.14
N MET A 152 8.17 3.44 -12.38
CA MET A 152 8.96 2.20 -12.50
C MET A 152 8.84 1.58 -13.89
N ALA A 153 7.63 1.48 -14.43
CA ALA A 153 7.39 0.96 -15.78
C ALA A 153 8.02 1.86 -16.87
N SER A 154 8.08 3.16 -16.62
CA SER A 154 8.76 4.11 -17.53
C SER A 154 10.28 4.00 -17.48
N GLN A 155 10.88 3.77 -16.28
CA GLN A 155 12.33 3.69 -16.09
C GLN A 155 12.92 2.34 -16.47
N ALA A 156 12.15 1.24 -16.28
CA ALA A 156 12.63 -0.13 -16.50
C ALA A 156 11.52 -1.02 -17.15
N PRO A 157 11.06 -0.68 -18.36
CA PRO A 157 9.94 -1.38 -19.01
C PRO A 157 10.20 -2.87 -19.24
N GLU A 158 11.47 -3.27 -19.40
CA GLU A 158 11.87 -4.66 -19.58
C GLU A 158 11.78 -5.48 -18.29
N ARG A 159 11.72 -4.83 -17.13
CA ARG A 159 11.63 -5.47 -15.81
C ARG A 159 10.19 -5.62 -15.33
N VAL A 160 9.33 -4.66 -15.71
CA VAL A 160 7.93 -4.59 -15.25
C VAL A 160 7.05 -5.40 -16.20
N LYS A 161 6.64 -6.60 -15.79
CA LYS A 161 5.79 -7.50 -16.60
C LYS A 161 4.37 -6.96 -16.75
N SER A 162 3.81 -6.36 -15.71
CA SER A 162 2.51 -5.71 -15.72
C SER A 162 2.37 -4.71 -14.58
N MET A 163 1.46 -3.76 -14.74
CA MET A 163 1.13 -2.72 -13.76
C MET A 163 -0.25 -2.95 -13.17
N GLY A 164 -0.36 -2.84 -11.84
CA GLY A 164 -1.61 -2.71 -11.11
C GLY A 164 -1.76 -1.29 -10.59
N LEU A 165 -2.82 -0.61 -10.98
CA LEU A 165 -3.12 0.77 -10.58
C LEU A 165 -4.39 0.76 -9.74
N ILE A 166 -4.24 0.85 -8.40
CA ILE A 166 -5.36 0.79 -7.47
C ILE A 166 -5.61 2.20 -6.93
N ASP A 167 -6.74 2.79 -7.28
CA ASP A 167 -7.10 4.18 -6.92
C ASP A 167 -5.87 5.10 -7.09
N SER A 168 -5.25 5.02 -8.26
CA SER A 168 -3.90 5.47 -8.51
C SER A 168 -3.79 6.99 -8.63
N ALA A 169 -2.77 7.57 -8.00
CA ALA A 169 -2.26 8.88 -8.39
C ALA A 169 -1.53 8.81 -9.75
N GLY A 170 -1.03 9.94 -10.23
CA GLY A 170 -0.45 10.08 -11.58
C GLY A 170 -1.31 10.90 -12.53
N LEU A 171 -2.54 11.23 -12.10
CA LEU A 171 -3.44 12.23 -12.70
C LEU A 171 -3.90 13.15 -11.57
N THR A 172 -3.77 14.45 -11.71
CA THR A 172 -4.17 15.42 -10.65
C THR A 172 -5.67 15.65 -10.60
N ARG A 173 -6.46 14.59 -10.54
CA ARG A 173 -7.93 14.69 -10.49
C ARG A 173 -8.45 14.23 -9.15
N GLN A 174 -8.20 15.05 -8.14
CA GLN A 174 -8.81 14.91 -6.83
C GLN A 174 -10.30 15.19 -6.90
N THR A 175 -11.08 14.60 -5.99
CA THR A 175 -12.49 14.98 -5.86
C THR A 175 -12.61 16.45 -5.50
N PRO A 176 -13.69 17.14 -5.89
CA PRO A 176 -13.90 18.55 -5.52
C PRO A 176 -13.90 18.78 -4.02
N GLU A 177 -14.43 17.85 -3.26
CA GLU A 177 -14.50 17.87 -1.80
C GLU A 177 -13.11 17.80 -1.18
N PHE A 178 -12.28 16.85 -1.63
CA PHE A 178 -10.91 16.68 -1.12
C PHE A 178 -10.03 17.87 -1.53
N ARG A 179 -10.17 18.35 -2.76
CA ARG A 179 -9.46 19.55 -3.23
C ARG A 179 -9.76 20.76 -2.37
N LYS A 180 -11.06 21.01 -2.09
CA LYS A 180 -11.46 22.11 -1.23
C LYS A 180 -10.86 22.02 0.19
N LEU A 181 -10.71 20.80 0.69
CA LEU A 181 -10.10 20.56 1.99
C LEU A 181 -8.60 20.91 1.96
N LEU A 182 -7.88 20.45 0.94
CA LEU A 182 -6.46 20.76 0.77
C LEU A 182 -6.19 22.26 0.53
N ASP A 183 -7.07 22.95 -0.19
CA ASP A 183 -6.93 24.39 -0.45
C ASP A 183 -7.09 25.25 0.82
N ASN A 184 -7.71 24.72 1.87
CA ASN A 184 -7.86 25.40 3.17
C ASN A 184 -6.66 25.18 4.13
N ALA A 185 -5.61 24.52 3.70
CA ALA A 185 -4.23 24.41 4.22
C ALA A 185 -4.01 24.11 5.73
N GLU A 186 -4.99 24.27 6.61
CA GLU A 186 -4.83 24.07 8.05
C GLU A 186 -5.10 22.62 8.50
N ASP A 187 -5.81 21.82 7.68
CA ASP A 187 -6.29 20.49 8.06
C ASP A 187 -6.14 19.47 6.92
N ASN A 188 -4.92 19.02 6.63
CA ASN A 188 -4.75 17.89 5.71
C ASN A 188 -5.12 16.58 6.41
N PRO A 189 -6.27 15.94 6.08
CA PRO A 189 -6.72 14.74 6.79
C PRO A 189 -5.82 13.52 6.57
N LEU A 190 -4.87 13.60 5.66
CA LEU A 190 -3.89 12.53 5.40
C LEU A 190 -2.66 12.62 6.31
N ILE A 191 -2.54 13.70 7.13
CA ILE A 191 -1.43 13.92 8.06
C ILE A 191 -2.00 14.16 9.46
N PRO A 192 -2.51 13.12 10.12
CA PRO A 192 -3.07 13.27 11.45
C PRO A 192 -1.99 13.65 12.47
N SER A 193 -2.31 14.58 13.36
CA SER A 193 -1.47 15.00 14.48
C SER A 193 -1.87 14.34 15.81
N SER A 194 -2.91 13.51 15.78
CA SER A 194 -3.42 12.78 16.93
C SER A 194 -4.16 11.50 16.52
N PRO A 195 -4.38 10.53 17.45
CA PRO A 195 -5.21 9.36 17.19
C PRO A 195 -6.66 9.72 16.78
N ASP A 196 -7.23 10.78 17.34
CA ASP A 196 -8.58 11.22 16.99
C ASP A 196 -8.65 11.69 15.52
N GLU A 197 -7.65 12.43 15.05
CA GLU A 197 -7.56 12.87 13.66
C GLU A 197 -7.32 11.70 12.70
N PHE A 198 -6.68 10.64 13.15
CA PHE A 198 -6.50 9.44 12.35
C PHE A 198 -7.82 8.75 12.01
N ASN A 199 -8.84 8.80 12.87
CA ASN A 199 -10.19 8.37 12.53
C ASN A 199 -10.73 9.12 11.31
N THR A 200 -10.51 10.44 11.24
CA THR A 200 -10.88 11.24 10.07
C THR A 200 -10.13 10.78 8.81
N THR A 201 -8.83 10.44 8.94
CA THR A 201 -8.07 9.87 7.82
C THR A 201 -8.73 8.57 7.31
N LEU A 202 -9.12 7.67 8.22
CA LEU A 202 -9.77 6.40 7.85
C LEU A 202 -11.13 6.63 7.18
N GLU A 203 -11.93 7.60 7.67
CA GLU A 203 -13.21 7.99 7.07
C GLU A 203 -13.06 8.55 5.66
N TRP A 204 -12.00 9.29 5.38
CA TRP A 204 -11.69 9.76 4.02
C TRP A 204 -11.23 8.64 3.11
N ALA A 205 -10.40 7.74 3.62
CA ALA A 205 -9.78 6.68 2.84
C ALA A 205 -10.72 5.49 2.57
N MET A 206 -11.67 5.18 3.44
CA MET A 206 -12.50 3.98 3.32
C MET A 206 -14.00 4.31 3.40
N GLU A 207 -14.80 3.60 2.62
CA GLU A 207 -16.27 3.65 2.70
C GLU A 207 -16.81 2.63 3.71
N ASP A 208 -16.23 1.45 3.75
CA ASP A 208 -16.60 0.36 4.67
C ASP A 208 -15.34 -0.22 5.34
N PRO A 209 -14.78 0.52 6.34
CA PRO A 209 -13.56 0.11 6.99
C PRO A 209 -13.76 -1.22 7.75
N PRO A 210 -12.79 -2.15 7.69
CA PRO A 210 -12.84 -3.37 8.47
C PRO A 210 -12.85 -3.02 9.97
N TYR A 211 -13.56 -3.85 10.76
CA TYR A 211 -13.56 -3.66 12.21
C TYR A 211 -12.13 -3.71 12.77
N MET A 212 -11.76 -2.65 13.47
CA MET A 212 -10.52 -2.52 14.24
C MET A 212 -10.87 -2.15 15.69
N PRO A 213 -10.29 -2.80 16.70
CA PRO A 213 -10.44 -2.36 18.09
C PRO A 213 -9.89 -0.94 18.29
N ASP A 214 -10.52 -0.14 19.14
CA ASP A 214 -10.13 1.28 19.38
C ASP A 214 -8.65 1.42 19.71
N PHE A 215 -8.09 0.53 20.53
CA PHE A 215 -6.67 0.58 20.88
C PHE A 215 -5.72 0.33 19.71
N PHE A 216 -6.18 -0.36 18.63
CA PHE A 216 -5.41 -0.46 17.38
C PHE A 216 -5.36 0.89 16.68
N ILE A 217 -6.50 1.56 16.60
CA ILE A 217 -6.62 2.89 15.99
C ILE A 217 -5.77 3.89 16.76
N ASP A 218 -5.81 3.85 18.10
CA ASP A 218 -4.99 4.71 18.97
C ASP A 218 -3.49 4.53 18.72
N ILE A 219 -3.02 3.27 18.64
CA ILE A 219 -1.60 2.97 18.40
C ILE A 219 -1.19 3.43 17.00
N MET A 220 -1.96 3.06 15.98
CA MET A 220 -1.69 3.47 14.59
C MET A 220 -1.72 5.00 14.44
N GLY A 221 -2.72 5.66 15.02
CA GLY A 221 -2.85 7.11 15.00
C GLY A 221 -1.68 7.81 15.69
N GLN A 222 -1.20 7.28 16.82
CA GLN A 222 -0.02 7.82 17.49
C GLN A 222 1.25 7.65 16.63
N GLU A 223 1.43 6.49 15.98
CA GLU A 223 2.57 6.28 15.06
C GLU A 223 2.53 7.26 13.88
N LYS A 224 1.33 7.58 13.34
CA LYS A 224 1.19 8.58 12.27
C LYS A 224 1.47 9.98 12.77
N ALA A 225 0.96 10.35 13.95
CA ALA A 225 1.22 11.66 14.57
C ALA A 225 2.72 11.86 14.84
N ASP A 226 3.42 10.84 15.35
CA ASP A 226 4.85 10.90 15.60
C ASP A 226 5.66 11.08 14.29
N ASN A 227 5.13 10.64 13.15
CA ASN A 227 5.74 10.77 11.83
C ASN A 227 5.29 12.02 11.05
N ALA A 228 4.40 12.85 11.60
CA ALA A 228 3.82 14.00 10.91
C ALA A 228 4.86 14.92 10.26
N PRO A 229 6.01 15.28 10.90
CA PRO A 229 7.00 16.15 10.27
C PRO A 229 7.59 15.58 8.95
N VAL A 230 7.81 14.25 8.89
CA VAL A 230 8.26 13.59 7.66
C VAL A 230 7.15 13.52 6.63
N ALA A 231 5.92 13.23 7.07
CA ALA A 231 4.75 13.21 6.21
C ALA A 231 4.49 14.59 5.55
N GLU A 232 4.65 15.68 6.30
CA GLU A 232 4.55 17.05 5.77
C GLU A 232 5.61 17.32 4.69
N ALA A 233 6.87 16.91 4.94
CA ALA A 233 7.96 17.08 3.97
C ALA A 233 7.72 16.28 2.68
N ILE A 234 7.19 15.05 2.81
CA ILE A 234 6.77 14.23 1.66
C ILE A 234 5.64 14.93 0.91
N PHE A 235 4.57 15.32 1.61
CA PHE A 235 3.39 15.91 0.99
C PHE A 235 3.72 17.22 0.25
N ALA A 236 4.60 18.06 0.82
CA ALA A 236 5.09 19.26 0.15
C ALA A 236 5.79 18.94 -1.19
N GLN A 237 6.60 17.87 -1.23
CA GLN A 237 7.26 17.46 -2.47
C GLN A 237 6.27 16.86 -3.49
N LEU A 238 5.23 16.14 -3.03
CA LEU A 238 4.21 15.56 -3.92
C LEU A 238 3.42 16.64 -4.68
N ASN A 239 3.15 17.79 -4.05
CA ASN A 239 2.41 18.88 -4.68
C ASN A 239 3.16 19.49 -5.90
N ASP A 240 4.47 19.45 -5.89
CA ASP A 240 5.33 20.01 -6.94
C ASP A 240 5.91 18.91 -7.86
N ASP A 241 5.56 17.63 -7.65
CA ASP A 241 6.13 16.53 -8.41
C ASP A 241 5.38 16.31 -9.74
N PRO A 242 6.07 16.44 -10.90
CA PRO A 242 5.47 16.11 -12.20
C PRO A 242 4.98 14.66 -12.31
N GLY A 243 5.55 13.73 -11.53
CA GLY A 243 5.10 12.32 -11.48
C GLY A 243 3.71 12.14 -10.90
N MET A 244 3.19 13.12 -10.15
CA MET A 244 1.83 13.14 -9.65
C MET A 244 0.80 13.59 -10.69
N ASN A 245 1.26 14.17 -11.83
CA ASN A 245 0.40 14.55 -12.94
C ASN A 245 1.07 14.26 -14.29
N LEU A 246 0.77 13.10 -14.85
CA LEU A 246 1.29 12.66 -16.14
C LEU A 246 0.31 12.95 -17.29
N GLU A 247 -0.85 13.56 -17.01
CA GLU A 247 -1.84 13.92 -18.03
C GLU A 247 -1.22 14.89 -19.06
N GLY A 248 -1.36 14.57 -20.34
CA GLY A 248 -0.83 15.39 -21.44
C GLY A 248 0.70 15.37 -21.61
N SER A 249 1.44 14.68 -20.75
CA SER A 249 2.91 14.59 -20.86
C SER A 249 3.42 13.69 -22.00
N GLY A 250 2.55 12.84 -22.55
CA GLY A 250 2.93 11.76 -23.47
C GLY A 250 3.56 10.54 -22.82
N LYS A 251 3.89 10.58 -21.55
CA LYS A 251 4.50 9.45 -20.83
C LYS A 251 3.57 8.24 -20.77
N LEU A 252 2.29 8.43 -20.42
CA LEU A 252 1.33 7.33 -20.32
C LEU A 252 1.14 6.60 -21.65
N GLN A 253 1.04 7.33 -22.75
CA GLN A 253 0.90 6.76 -24.09
C GLN A 253 2.11 5.94 -24.54
N ALA A 254 3.28 6.23 -23.97
CA ALA A 254 4.52 5.48 -24.24
C ALA A 254 4.62 4.17 -23.46
N LEU A 255 3.80 3.99 -22.41
CA LEU A 255 3.78 2.78 -21.59
C LEU A 255 3.00 1.67 -22.32
N THR A 256 3.70 0.68 -22.82
CA THR A 256 3.10 -0.50 -23.47
C THR A 256 2.92 -1.69 -22.51
N THR A 257 3.42 -1.58 -21.30
CA THR A 257 3.26 -2.59 -20.24
C THR A 257 1.77 -2.81 -19.97
N PRO A 258 1.27 -4.07 -19.96
CA PRO A 258 -0.12 -4.35 -19.60
C PRO A 258 -0.50 -3.76 -18.25
N ALA A 259 -1.68 -3.17 -18.15
CA ALA A 259 -2.15 -2.53 -16.93
C ALA A 259 -3.56 -3.00 -16.51
N LEU A 260 -3.74 -3.24 -15.22
CA LEU A 260 -5.05 -3.41 -14.60
C LEU A 260 -5.33 -2.21 -13.67
N ILE A 261 -6.37 -1.47 -13.97
CA ILE A 261 -6.85 -0.34 -13.18
C ILE A 261 -8.01 -0.84 -12.31
N VAL A 262 -7.85 -0.82 -10.99
CA VAL A 262 -8.92 -1.15 -10.04
C VAL A 262 -9.27 0.10 -9.27
N TRP A 263 -10.56 0.40 -9.12
CA TRP A 263 -11.00 1.65 -8.47
C TRP A 263 -12.21 1.44 -7.60
N GLY A 264 -12.19 2.02 -6.40
CA GLY A 264 -13.38 2.11 -5.56
C GLY A 264 -14.35 3.17 -6.10
N GLN A 265 -15.61 2.79 -6.29
CA GLN A 265 -16.66 3.73 -6.77
C GLN A 265 -16.85 4.92 -5.82
N LYS A 266 -16.58 4.72 -4.54
CA LYS A 266 -16.75 5.70 -3.46
C LYS A 266 -15.45 6.35 -3.00
N ASP A 267 -14.40 6.29 -3.82
CA ASP A 267 -13.15 6.97 -3.54
C ASP A 267 -13.39 8.49 -3.38
N ARG A 268 -13.20 8.98 -2.14
CA ARG A 268 -13.40 10.39 -1.79
C ARG A 268 -12.16 11.25 -2.03
N LEU A 269 -11.00 10.63 -2.30
CA LEU A 269 -9.73 11.32 -2.52
C LEU A 269 -9.51 11.57 -4.01
N LEU A 270 -9.45 10.49 -4.79
CA LEU A 270 -9.21 10.52 -6.23
C LEU A 270 -10.46 10.01 -6.95
N GLY A 271 -11.16 10.88 -7.66
CA GLY A 271 -12.45 10.54 -8.27
C GLY A 271 -12.36 9.37 -9.25
N VAL A 272 -13.38 8.51 -9.25
CA VAL A 272 -13.49 7.34 -10.15
C VAL A 272 -13.40 7.68 -11.65
N ASP A 273 -13.67 8.94 -12.03
CA ASP A 273 -13.53 9.44 -13.40
C ASP A 273 -12.09 9.34 -13.95
N ASN A 274 -11.09 9.24 -13.06
CA ASN A 274 -9.70 8.98 -13.45
C ASN A 274 -9.54 7.67 -14.23
N VAL A 275 -10.38 6.68 -14.00
CA VAL A 275 -10.36 5.39 -14.72
C VAL A 275 -10.45 5.62 -16.24
N ASN A 276 -11.37 6.48 -16.69
CA ASN A 276 -11.54 6.76 -18.12
C ASN A 276 -10.30 7.43 -18.71
N VAL A 277 -9.66 8.34 -17.97
CA VAL A 277 -8.46 9.03 -18.43
C VAL A 277 -7.27 8.08 -18.54
N PHE A 278 -7.11 7.17 -17.58
CA PHE A 278 -6.09 6.13 -17.68
C PHE A 278 -6.34 5.17 -18.85
N LEU A 279 -7.60 4.75 -19.09
CA LEU A 279 -7.95 3.89 -20.21
C LEU A 279 -7.70 4.54 -21.57
N GLU A 280 -7.94 5.84 -21.69
CA GLU A 280 -7.64 6.60 -22.90
C GLU A 280 -6.12 6.78 -23.12
N ALA A 281 -5.35 6.86 -22.03
CA ALA A 281 -3.93 7.14 -22.09
C ALA A 281 -3.03 5.90 -22.17
N LEU A 282 -3.44 4.77 -21.56
CA LEU A 282 -2.67 3.54 -21.50
C LEU A 282 -3.17 2.53 -22.55
N PRO A 283 -2.39 2.23 -23.60
CA PRO A 283 -2.88 1.45 -24.75
C PRO A 283 -3.25 0.00 -24.42
N ASN A 284 -2.67 -0.58 -23.38
CA ASN A 284 -2.86 -1.98 -22.99
C ASN A 284 -3.52 -2.09 -21.58
N ALA A 285 -4.39 -1.11 -21.24
CA ALA A 285 -5.07 -1.11 -19.96
C ALA A 285 -6.46 -1.74 -20.03
N ARG A 286 -6.85 -2.38 -18.93
CA ARG A 286 -8.22 -2.77 -18.61
C ARG A 286 -8.59 -2.30 -17.21
N SER A 287 -9.87 -2.20 -16.91
CA SER A 287 -10.31 -1.68 -15.60
C SER A 287 -11.39 -2.53 -14.96
N ALA A 288 -11.51 -2.38 -13.63
CA ALA A 288 -12.62 -2.83 -12.82
C ALA A 288 -12.95 -1.77 -11.78
N ILE A 289 -14.24 -1.44 -11.64
CA ILE A 289 -14.75 -0.53 -10.62
C ILE A 289 -15.49 -1.36 -9.57
N LEU A 290 -15.15 -1.17 -8.31
CA LEU A 290 -15.74 -1.90 -7.19
C LEU A 290 -16.81 -1.04 -6.52
N ASP A 291 -18.08 -1.49 -6.58
CA ASP A 291 -19.21 -0.81 -5.98
C ASP A 291 -19.10 -0.75 -4.45
N ASN A 292 -19.45 0.39 -3.87
CA ASN A 292 -19.44 0.65 -2.42
C ASN A 292 -18.08 0.44 -1.74
N ILE A 293 -17.00 0.69 -2.43
CA ILE A 293 -15.62 0.63 -1.95
C ILE A 293 -15.02 2.02 -2.08
N GLY A 294 -14.22 2.43 -1.09
CA GLY A 294 -13.49 3.69 -1.05
C GLY A 294 -12.11 3.60 -1.73
N HIS A 295 -11.15 4.32 -1.18
CA HIS A 295 -9.80 4.49 -1.73
C HIS A 295 -8.85 3.29 -1.50
N LEU A 296 -9.26 2.31 -0.68
CA LEU A 296 -8.41 1.18 -0.29
C LEU A 296 -9.05 -0.19 -0.65
N PRO A 297 -9.29 -0.50 -1.94
CA PRO A 297 -9.92 -1.76 -2.38
C PRO A 297 -9.22 -3.01 -1.83
N MET A 298 -7.89 -2.99 -1.71
CA MET A 298 -7.11 -4.10 -1.18
C MET A 298 -7.31 -4.33 0.32
N THR A 299 -7.88 -3.35 1.03
CA THR A 299 -8.22 -3.42 2.46
C THR A 299 -9.71 -3.66 2.69
N GLU A 300 -10.58 -2.95 1.95
CA GLU A 300 -12.04 -3.00 2.10
C GLU A 300 -12.65 -4.25 1.43
N ALA A 301 -12.10 -4.68 0.30
CA ALA A 301 -12.56 -5.83 -0.47
C ALA A 301 -11.40 -6.72 -0.94
N PRO A 302 -10.55 -7.23 -0.01
CA PRO A 302 -9.30 -7.91 -0.35
C PRO A 302 -9.52 -9.07 -1.31
N GLY A 303 -10.47 -9.97 -1.05
CA GLY A 303 -10.74 -11.14 -1.90
C GLY A 303 -11.19 -10.78 -3.31
N LYS A 304 -12.08 -9.78 -3.47
CA LYS A 304 -12.50 -9.33 -4.80
C LYS A 304 -11.35 -8.70 -5.57
N THR A 305 -10.56 -7.90 -4.89
CA THR A 305 -9.38 -7.24 -5.48
C THR A 305 -8.34 -8.28 -5.87
N ALA A 306 -8.07 -9.26 -5.00
CA ALA A 306 -7.16 -10.37 -5.26
C ALA A 306 -7.58 -11.22 -6.48
N ASP A 307 -8.87 -11.56 -6.62
CA ASP A 307 -9.37 -12.34 -7.76
C ASP A 307 -9.18 -11.63 -9.12
N LEU A 308 -9.33 -10.30 -9.15
CA LEU A 308 -9.04 -9.50 -10.33
C LEU A 308 -7.57 -9.57 -10.71
N PHE A 309 -6.67 -9.42 -9.72
CA PHE A 309 -5.23 -9.45 -9.94
C PHE A 309 -4.72 -10.86 -10.22
N ARG A 310 -5.26 -11.91 -9.59
CA ARG A 310 -4.95 -13.31 -9.91
C ARG A 310 -5.15 -13.58 -11.39
N THR A 311 -6.33 -13.27 -11.90
CA THR A 311 -6.66 -13.45 -13.32
C THR A 311 -5.69 -12.68 -14.21
N PHE A 312 -5.45 -11.41 -13.88
CA PHE A 312 -4.59 -10.53 -14.67
C PHE A 312 -3.13 -10.99 -14.70
N TRP A 313 -2.54 -11.34 -13.56
CA TRP A 313 -1.14 -11.75 -13.50
C TRP A 313 -0.88 -13.13 -14.12
N LEU A 314 -1.83 -14.07 -13.99
CA LEU A 314 -1.71 -15.37 -14.64
C LEU A 314 -1.78 -15.26 -16.17
N GLU A 315 -2.61 -14.37 -16.71
CA GLU A 315 -2.69 -14.09 -18.15
C GLU A 315 -1.42 -13.40 -18.67
N THR A 316 -0.91 -12.39 -17.95
CA THR A 316 0.26 -11.61 -18.38
C THR A 316 1.61 -12.30 -18.09
N GLY A 317 1.63 -13.27 -17.16
CA GLY A 317 2.81 -14.09 -16.85
C GLY A 317 3.09 -15.20 -17.86
N ASN A 318 2.12 -15.53 -18.72
CA ASN A 318 2.25 -16.63 -19.70
C ASN A 318 2.40 -16.06 -21.13
N PRO A 319 3.61 -16.00 -21.70
CA PRO A 319 3.85 -15.38 -23.01
C PRO A 319 3.29 -16.15 -24.20
N GLN A 320 2.41 -17.13 -24.00
CA GLN A 320 1.83 -18.00 -25.04
C GLN A 320 0.31 -17.88 -25.22
N SER A 321 -0.33 -16.85 -24.67
CA SER A 321 -1.77 -16.61 -24.88
C SER A 321 -2.02 -15.45 -25.82
#